data_5fd046ebc67ef2c640ffabd3725029da
#
_entry.id   5fd046ebc67ef2c640ffabd3725029da
#
_cell.length_a   1.000
_cell.length_b   1.000
_cell.length_c   1.000
_cell.angle_alpha   90.00
_cell.angle_beta   90.00
_cell.angle_gamma   90.00
#
_symmetry.space_group_name_H-M   'P 1'
#
loop_
_entity.id
_entity.type
_entity.pdbx_description
1 polymer ?
#
loop_
_entity_poly.entity_id
_entity_poly.type
_entity_poly.pdbx_seq_one_letter_code
_entity_poly.pdbx_strand_id
1 'polypeptide(L)'
;VTIVQRRIGGIFALFFLLLLLAGGRTLYLGALKGGSLRKAAATQQLTYETVPAQRGTITDRNGVDLAVSEPAQDISATPYLVKDPLAAAQKLAPLLGKPQGEVLRELSERSGFVYLSRALPAKQAHEVMALKLEGISGAPVMRRVYPRGTLAAQVLGAVGTEGNGLSGLEYSRNALLHGHAGERRVVSDALGQPVSISEPHAEQSGTPVSLTLDANIQQRTEDVLGAVGRVFSPKDATAIVMNPQTGAILAMANWPQVNLKDPSATSPEDMENRAVSFDYEPGSTFKAVTVAGALQQHLVTPSTSFAIPDQIQVADRTIHDDTEHAEESLTTAQILAQSSNVGAIKIGALEGSENFSKWVERFGFGKATGVELPGEEIGQVLPVSKYSGSSMGNLPIGQGELVTPLQMASVYAAIANGGILRQPHIVQSVGGQPQAVPAGHRVISEATAASLRQMLEGVLAPGGTASEVSIPGYQLAGKTGTASKVEESTGEYSKSRYVASFMGFAPASHPKLLTAVIVDEPQAGSIFGGTVAAPAFGQIMSFALPYLRIPPG
;
A
#
# COMPACT_ATOMS: atom_id res chain seq x y z
N VAL A 1 -93.46 -39.43 -19.50
CA VAL A 1 -93.10 -38.00 -19.59
C VAL A 1 -92.62 -37.49 -18.26
N THR A 2 -93.16 -37.91 -17.14
CA THR A 2 -92.85 -37.37 -15.77
C THR A 2 -91.49 -37.71 -15.23
N ILE A 3 -90.86 -38.84 -15.57
CA ILE A 3 -89.54 -39.24 -15.07
C ILE A 3 -88.37 -38.45 -15.77
N VAL A 4 -88.50 -38.22 -17.08
CA VAL A 4 -87.57 -37.47 -17.90
C VAL A 4 -87.52 -35.98 -17.44
N GLN A 5 -88.72 -35.39 -17.23
CA GLN A 5 -88.82 -33.99 -16.77
C GLN A 5 -88.29 -33.82 -15.38
N ARG A 6 -88.40 -34.77 -14.45
CA ARG A 6 -87.78 -34.72 -13.10
C ARG A 6 -86.25 -34.82 -13.17
N ARG A 7 -85.71 -35.64 -14.10
CA ARG A 7 -84.26 -35.75 -14.27
C ARG A 7 -83.69 -34.49 -14.94
N ILE A 8 -84.33 -33.91 -15.90
CA ILE A 8 -83.97 -32.65 -16.54
C ILE A 8 -84.02 -31.51 -15.49
N GLY A 9 -85.10 -31.44 -14.67
CA GLY A 9 -85.21 -30.47 -13.59
C GLY A 9 -84.12 -30.61 -12.51
N GLY A 10 -83.77 -31.87 -12.19
CA GLY A 10 -82.65 -32.13 -11.28
C GLY A 10 -81.28 -31.66 -11.79
N ILE A 11 -81.03 -31.86 -13.10
CA ILE A 11 -79.79 -31.38 -13.76
C ILE A 11 -79.78 -29.86 -13.81
N PHE A 12 -80.85 -29.20 -14.12
CA PHE A 12 -80.99 -27.74 -14.09
C PHE A 12 -80.80 -27.17 -12.69
N ALA A 13 -81.38 -27.78 -11.63
CA ALA A 13 -81.21 -27.37 -10.26
C ALA A 13 -79.74 -27.50 -9.82
N LEU A 14 -79.10 -28.62 -10.18
CA LEU A 14 -77.64 -28.81 -9.89
C LEU A 14 -76.80 -27.78 -10.64
N PHE A 15 -77.08 -27.52 -11.91
CA PHE A 15 -76.38 -26.52 -12.69
C PHE A 15 -76.51 -25.10 -12.11
N PHE A 16 -77.75 -24.75 -11.70
CA PHE A 16 -78.00 -23.46 -11.05
C PHE A 16 -77.33 -23.32 -9.69
N LEU A 17 -77.30 -24.43 -8.92
CA LEU A 17 -76.54 -24.46 -7.67
C LEU A 17 -75.04 -24.26 -7.87
N LEU A 18 -74.47 -24.90 -8.89
CA LEU A 18 -73.07 -24.74 -9.26
C LEU A 18 -72.75 -23.30 -9.70
N LEU A 19 -73.68 -22.69 -10.49
CA LEU A 19 -73.55 -21.28 -10.90
C LEU A 19 -73.64 -20.33 -9.68
N LEU A 20 -74.53 -20.56 -8.74
CA LEU A 20 -74.63 -19.79 -7.50
C LEU A 20 -73.37 -19.92 -6.65
N LEU A 21 -72.83 -21.14 -6.52
CA LEU A 21 -71.57 -21.38 -5.83
C LEU A 21 -70.38 -20.67 -6.52
N ALA A 22 -70.31 -20.74 -7.87
CA ALA A 22 -69.31 -20.05 -8.64
C ALA A 22 -69.42 -18.52 -8.53
N GLY A 23 -70.65 -17.99 -8.64
CA GLY A 23 -70.94 -16.56 -8.42
C GLY A 23 -70.57 -16.08 -7.01
N GLY A 24 -71.01 -16.85 -6.00
CA GLY A 24 -70.66 -16.58 -4.59
C GLY A 24 -69.12 -16.59 -4.36
N ARG A 25 -68.45 -17.57 -4.99
CA ARG A 25 -66.98 -17.65 -4.93
C ARG A 25 -66.32 -16.46 -5.61
N THR A 26 -66.83 -16.03 -6.77
CA THR A 26 -66.30 -14.87 -7.49
C THR A 26 -66.50 -13.58 -6.71
N LEU A 27 -67.69 -13.40 -6.09
CA LEU A 27 -67.99 -12.27 -5.20
C LEU A 27 -67.10 -12.26 -3.94
N TYR A 28 -66.91 -13.41 -3.34
CA TYR A 28 -66.03 -13.59 -2.18
C TYR A 28 -64.59 -13.22 -2.53
N LEU A 29 -64.04 -13.73 -3.66
CA LEU A 29 -62.67 -13.44 -4.10
C LEU A 29 -62.53 -11.99 -4.56
N GLY A 30 -63.51 -11.41 -5.24
CA GLY A 30 -63.46 -10.04 -5.72
C GLY A 30 -63.69 -8.98 -4.65
N ALA A 31 -64.73 -9.13 -3.82
CA ALA A 31 -65.15 -8.12 -2.87
C ALA A 31 -64.45 -8.25 -1.51
N LEU A 32 -64.30 -9.48 -0.97
CA LEU A 32 -63.76 -9.70 0.39
C LEU A 32 -62.25 -10.00 0.37
N LYS A 33 -61.75 -10.74 -0.58
CA LYS A 33 -60.30 -11.05 -0.73
C LYS A 33 -59.60 -10.25 -1.79
N GLY A 34 -60.29 -9.46 -2.61
CA GLY A 34 -59.70 -8.72 -3.72
C GLY A 34 -58.56 -7.78 -3.29
N GLY A 35 -58.66 -7.12 -2.15
CA GLY A 35 -57.63 -6.27 -1.57
C GLY A 35 -56.37 -7.03 -1.18
N SER A 36 -56.55 -8.18 -0.47
CA SER A 36 -55.43 -9.04 -0.05
C SER A 36 -54.76 -9.74 -1.23
N LEU A 37 -55.53 -10.20 -2.21
CA LEU A 37 -55.00 -10.83 -3.45
C LEU A 37 -54.28 -9.83 -4.35
N ARG A 38 -54.79 -8.59 -4.47
CA ARG A 38 -54.05 -7.50 -5.15
C ARG A 38 -52.74 -7.16 -4.46
N LYS A 39 -52.76 -7.11 -3.11
CA LYS A 39 -51.57 -6.88 -2.33
C LYS A 39 -50.55 -8.01 -2.47
N ALA A 40 -51.00 -9.27 -2.45
CA ALA A 40 -50.15 -10.43 -2.69
C ALA A 40 -49.58 -10.47 -4.11
N ALA A 41 -50.42 -10.18 -5.12
CA ALA A 41 -49.99 -10.07 -6.52
C ALA A 41 -48.97 -8.91 -6.72
N ALA A 42 -49.26 -7.75 -6.13
CA ALA A 42 -48.32 -6.62 -6.16
C ALA A 42 -47.00 -6.96 -5.50
N THR A 43 -47.01 -7.71 -4.39
CA THR A 43 -45.77 -8.14 -3.72
C THR A 43 -45.00 -9.19 -4.53
N GLN A 44 -45.67 -10.07 -5.27
CA GLN A 44 -45.04 -11.05 -6.17
C GLN A 44 -44.47 -10.42 -7.45
N GLN A 45 -45.02 -9.29 -7.89
CA GLN A 45 -44.60 -8.57 -9.10
C GLN A 45 -43.53 -7.50 -8.79
N LEU A 46 -43.29 -7.22 -7.51
CA LEU A 46 -42.38 -6.18 -7.07
C LEU A 46 -41.09 -6.80 -6.59
N THR A 47 -39.99 -6.49 -7.25
CA THR A 47 -38.64 -6.89 -6.87
C THR A 47 -37.81 -5.65 -6.62
N TYR A 48 -37.01 -5.68 -5.55
CA TYR A 48 -35.99 -4.68 -5.30
C TYR A 48 -34.63 -5.25 -5.70
N GLU A 49 -33.96 -4.56 -6.60
CA GLU A 49 -32.64 -4.93 -7.08
C GLU A 49 -31.61 -3.93 -6.55
N THR A 50 -30.53 -4.43 -5.99
CA THR A 50 -29.41 -3.59 -5.62
C THR A 50 -28.64 -3.16 -6.86
N VAL A 51 -28.45 -1.86 -7.03
CA VAL A 51 -27.59 -1.29 -8.08
C VAL A 51 -26.21 -1.04 -7.44
N PRO A 52 -25.18 -1.83 -7.83
CA PRO A 52 -23.87 -1.71 -7.21
C PRO A 52 -23.22 -0.37 -7.60
N ALA A 53 -22.69 0.35 -6.61
CA ALA A 53 -21.96 1.59 -6.84
C ALA A 53 -20.53 1.32 -7.30
N GLN A 54 -20.00 2.22 -8.11
CA GLN A 54 -18.60 2.19 -8.49
C GLN A 54 -17.75 2.68 -7.30
N ARG A 55 -16.68 1.94 -6.99
CA ARG A 55 -15.64 2.41 -6.07
C ARG A 55 -14.81 3.49 -6.73
N GLY A 56 -14.45 4.56 -6.03
CA GLY A 56 -13.67 5.69 -6.54
C GLY A 56 -12.38 5.24 -7.24
N THR A 57 -12.11 5.81 -8.39
CA THR A 57 -10.87 5.55 -9.15
C THR A 57 -9.66 6.07 -8.39
N ILE A 58 -8.55 5.32 -8.39
CA ILE A 58 -7.25 5.79 -7.91
C ILE A 58 -6.37 6.00 -9.14
N THR A 59 -5.82 7.22 -9.27
CA THR A 59 -4.90 7.57 -10.37
C THR A 59 -3.54 7.99 -9.83
N ASP A 60 -2.53 7.95 -10.67
CA ASP A 60 -1.25 8.61 -10.41
C ASP A 60 -1.38 10.13 -10.54
N ARG A 61 -0.28 10.87 -10.32
CA ARG A 61 -0.23 12.34 -10.41
C ARG A 61 -0.54 12.90 -11.81
N ASN A 62 -0.42 12.08 -12.84
CA ASN A 62 -0.61 12.43 -14.24
C ASN A 62 -1.96 11.94 -14.79
N GLY A 63 -2.82 11.36 -13.93
CA GLY A 63 -4.11 10.82 -14.33
C GLY A 63 -4.08 9.39 -14.89
N VAL A 64 -2.97 8.66 -14.72
CA VAL A 64 -2.87 7.25 -15.13
C VAL A 64 -3.64 6.39 -14.13
N ASP A 65 -4.56 5.57 -14.62
CA ASP A 65 -5.36 4.67 -13.80
C ASP A 65 -4.49 3.60 -13.12
N LEU A 66 -4.55 3.57 -11.79
CA LEU A 66 -3.89 2.58 -10.93
C LEU A 66 -4.89 1.56 -10.39
N ALA A 67 -6.12 2.00 -10.05
CA ALA A 67 -7.20 1.13 -9.63
C ALA A 67 -8.55 1.67 -10.11
N VAL A 68 -9.33 0.82 -10.77
CA VAL A 68 -10.64 1.16 -11.36
C VAL A 68 -11.70 0.14 -10.97
N SER A 69 -12.97 0.51 -11.11
CA SER A 69 -14.10 -0.40 -10.95
C SER A 69 -14.69 -0.76 -12.30
N GLU A 70 -14.86 -2.05 -12.55
CA GLU A 70 -15.49 -2.58 -13.77
C GLU A 70 -16.77 -3.34 -13.43
N PRO A 71 -17.81 -3.30 -14.29
CA PRO A 71 -18.99 -4.12 -14.15
C PRO A 71 -18.65 -5.61 -14.19
N ALA A 72 -19.25 -6.37 -13.28
CA ALA A 72 -19.11 -7.81 -13.17
C ALA A 72 -20.42 -8.45 -12.68
N GLN A 73 -20.47 -9.76 -12.61
CA GLN A 73 -21.59 -10.48 -11.99
C GLN A 73 -21.08 -11.59 -11.08
N ASP A 74 -21.73 -11.75 -9.96
CA ASP A 74 -21.63 -12.96 -9.15
C ASP A 74 -22.52 -14.02 -9.79
N ILE A 75 -21.93 -15.12 -10.24
CA ILE A 75 -22.67 -16.26 -10.81
C ILE A 75 -22.91 -17.27 -9.71
N SER A 76 -24.17 -17.59 -9.50
CA SER A 76 -24.62 -18.57 -8.50
C SER A 76 -25.48 -19.65 -9.11
N ALA A 77 -25.56 -20.78 -8.43
CA ALA A 77 -26.45 -21.88 -8.77
C ALA A 77 -27.40 -22.20 -7.61
N THR A 78 -28.58 -22.66 -7.97
CA THR A 78 -29.51 -23.37 -7.10
C THR A 78 -29.47 -24.85 -7.52
N PRO A 79 -28.59 -25.68 -6.91
CA PRO A 79 -28.24 -27.01 -7.41
C PRO A 79 -29.44 -27.93 -7.67
N TYR A 80 -30.48 -27.92 -6.82
CA TYR A 80 -31.65 -28.77 -6.98
C TYR A 80 -32.55 -28.39 -8.20
N LEU A 81 -32.33 -27.20 -8.81
CA LEU A 81 -33.01 -26.78 -10.03
C LEU A 81 -32.24 -27.16 -11.30
N VAL A 82 -30.96 -27.55 -11.16
CA VAL A 82 -30.13 -27.93 -12.30
C VAL A 82 -30.45 -29.38 -12.70
N LYS A 83 -31.16 -29.58 -13.83
CA LYS A 83 -31.63 -30.91 -14.26
C LYS A 83 -30.52 -31.88 -14.64
N ASP A 84 -29.46 -31.37 -15.29
CA ASP A 84 -28.29 -32.16 -15.71
C ASP A 84 -27.01 -31.44 -15.29
N PRO A 85 -26.49 -31.69 -14.06
CA PRO A 85 -25.27 -31.06 -13.55
C PRO A 85 -24.03 -31.33 -14.40
N LEU A 86 -23.93 -32.52 -15.03
CA LEU A 86 -22.78 -32.88 -15.86
C LEU A 86 -22.74 -32.05 -17.16
N ALA A 87 -23.87 -31.99 -17.89
CA ALA A 87 -23.96 -31.19 -19.10
C ALA A 87 -23.83 -29.69 -18.81
N ALA A 88 -24.36 -29.22 -17.68
CA ALA A 88 -24.17 -27.84 -17.23
C ALA A 88 -22.70 -27.53 -16.91
N ALA A 89 -22.01 -28.41 -16.16
CA ALA A 89 -20.58 -28.25 -15.83
C ALA A 89 -19.70 -28.23 -17.09
N GLN A 90 -19.98 -29.07 -18.10
CA GLN A 90 -19.26 -29.05 -19.38
C GLN A 90 -19.33 -27.70 -20.10
N LYS A 91 -20.49 -27.02 -20.06
CA LYS A 91 -20.69 -25.72 -20.69
C LYS A 91 -20.15 -24.56 -19.85
N LEU A 92 -20.28 -24.64 -18.53
CA LEU A 92 -19.89 -23.56 -17.61
C LEU A 92 -18.40 -23.51 -17.33
N ALA A 93 -17.72 -24.67 -17.19
CA ALA A 93 -16.33 -24.74 -16.79
C ALA A 93 -15.38 -23.87 -17.63
N PRO A 94 -15.43 -23.87 -18.97
CA PRO A 94 -14.56 -23.04 -19.79
C PRO A 94 -14.86 -21.54 -19.65
N LEU A 95 -16.12 -21.16 -19.42
CA LEU A 95 -16.53 -19.76 -19.25
C LEU A 95 -16.16 -19.22 -17.85
N LEU A 96 -16.20 -20.09 -16.85
CA LEU A 96 -15.84 -19.75 -15.47
C LEU A 96 -14.32 -19.85 -15.23
N GLY A 97 -13.56 -20.43 -16.16
CA GLY A 97 -12.12 -20.66 -15.98
C GLY A 97 -11.80 -21.68 -14.87
N LYS A 98 -12.74 -22.60 -14.58
CA LYS A 98 -12.61 -23.62 -13.53
C LYS A 98 -12.51 -25.04 -14.13
N PRO A 99 -11.87 -25.98 -13.40
CA PRO A 99 -11.92 -27.39 -13.76
C PRO A 99 -13.38 -27.91 -13.79
N GLN A 100 -13.74 -28.70 -14.82
CA GLN A 100 -15.10 -29.25 -14.95
C GLN A 100 -15.55 -30.04 -13.71
N GLY A 101 -14.64 -30.83 -13.10
CA GLY A 101 -14.94 -31.60 -11.90
C GLY A 101 -15.28 -30.74 -10.68
N GLU A 102 -14.70 -29.54 -10.57
CA GLU A 102 -15.04 -28.59 -9.52
C GLU A 102 -16.45 -28.03 -9.71
N VAL A 103 -16.75 -27.55 -10.92
CA VAL A 103 -18.08 -27.02 -11.24
C VAL A 103 -19.15 -28.12 -11.08
N LEU A 104 -18.85 -29.36 -11.49
CA LEU A 104 -19.77 -30.49 -11.29
C LEU A 104 -20.04 -30.75 -9.81
N ARG A 105 -19.02 -30.70 -8.97
CA ARG A 105 -19.16 -30.86 -7.51
C ARG A 105 -20.04 -29.77 -6.92
N GLU A 106 -19.77 -28.50 -7.27
CA GLU A 106 -20.57 -27.35 -6.83
C GLU A 106 -22.03 -27.46 -7.26
N LEU A 107 -22.31 -27.88 -8.49
CA LEU A 107 -23.67 -28.10 -9.01
C LEU A 107 -24.37 -29.34 -8.43
N SER A 108 -23.63 -30.26 -7.81
CA SER A 108 -24.16 -31.48 -7.19
C SER A 108 -24.31 -31.36 -5.67
N GLU A 109 -23.99 -30.22 -5.09
CA GLU A 109 -24.16 -29.98 -3.66
C GLU A 109 -25.65 -30.04 -3.24
N ARG A 110 -25.88 -30.59 -2.04
CA ARG A 110 -27.23 -30.59 -1.42
C ARG A 110 -27.52 -29.26 -0.74
N SER A 111 -27.40 -28.17 -1.51
CA SER A 111 -27.60 -26.80 -1.05
C SER A 111 -28.66 -26.10 -1.89
N GLY A 112 -29.33 -25.12 -1.31
CA GLY A 112 -30.24 -24.21 -2.02
C GLY A 112 -29.50 -23.10 -2.78
N PHE A 113 -28.19 -22.91 -2.51
CA PHE A 113 -27.41 -21.84 -3.08
C PHE A 113 -25.92 -22.17 -3.03
N VAL A 114 -25.22 -21.93 -4.13
CA VAL A 114 -23.76 -22.02 -4.21
C VAL A 114 -23.22 -20.96 -5.18
N TYR A 115 -22.12 -20.29 -4.83
CA TYR A 115 -21.41 -19.44 -5.78
C TYR A 115 -20.58 -20.29 -6.73
N LEU A 116 -20.79 -20.13 -8.03
CA LEU A 116 -19.95 -20.72 -9.07
C LEU A 116 -18.74 -19.81 -9.39
N SER A 117 -18.97 -18.49 -9.38
CA SER A 117 -17.90 -17.50 -9.55
C SER A 117 -18.30 -16.19 -8.89
N ARG A 118 -17.36 -15.52 -8.24
CA ARG A 118 -17.54 -14.17 -7.70
C ARG A 118 -16.93 -13.17 -8.69
N ALA A 119 -17.62 -12.06 -8.88
CA ALA A 119 -17.18 -10.93 -9.72
C ALA A 119 -16.66 -11.32 -11.11
N LEU A 120 -17.37 -12.24 -11.79
CA LEU A 120 -17.04 -12.65 -13.15
C LEU A 120 -17.17 -11.45 -14.09
N PRO A 121 -16.17 -11.15 -14.96
CA PRO A 121 -16.23 -10.02 -15.88
C PRO A 121 -17.50 -10.01 -16.73
N ALA A 122 -18.06 -8.83 -16.98
CA ALA A 122 -19.36 -8.66 -17.63
C ALA A 122 -19.51 -9.44 -18.95
N LYS A 123 -18.44 -9.51 -19.77
CA LYS A 123 -18.46 -10.27 -21.03
C LYS A 123 -18.67 -11.76 -20.78
N GLN A 124 -17.87 -12.36 -19.89
CA GLN A 124 -17.97 -13.78 -19.56
C GLN A 124 -19.30 -14.09 -18.85
N ALA A 125 -19.74 -13.21 -17.96
CA ALA A 125 -21.02 -13.34 -17.29
C ALA A 125 -22.19 -13.33 -18.29
N HIS A 126 -22.15 -12.46 -19.29
CA HIS A 126 -23.14 -12.44 -20.37
C HIS A 126 -23.16 -13.76 -21.15
N GLU A 127 -21.99 -14.33 -21.46
CA GLU A 127 -21.88 -15.63 -22.14
C GLU A 127 -22.47 -16.76 -21.29
N VAL A 128 -22.23 -16.77 -19.98
CA VAL A 128 -22.81 -17.72 -19.02
C VAL A 128 -24.34 -17.58 -19.00
N MET A 129 -24.87 -16.37 -18.87
CA MET A 129 -26.31 -16.12 -18.80
C MET A 129 -27.01 -16.41 -20.13
N ALA A 130 -26.33 -16.26 -21.28
CA ALA A 130 -26.84 -16.60 -22.60
C ALA A 130 -27.12 -18.12 -22.79
N LEU A 131 -26.49 -18.98 -21.98
CA LEU A 131 -26.77 -20.43 -21.97
C LEU A 131 -28.17 -20.77 -21.44
N LYS A 132 -28.82 -19.83 -20.72
CA LYS A 132 -30.19 -19.98 -20.17
C LYS A 132 -30.36 -21.28 -19.37
N LEU A 133 -29.37 -21.68 -18.60
CA LEU A 133 -29.42 -22.89 -17.78
C LEU A 133 -30.34 -22.67 -16.57
N GLU A 134 -31.26 -23.61 -16.37
CA GLU A 134 -32.18 -23.59 -15.23
C GLU A 134 -31.42 -23.74 -13.93
N GLY A 135 -31.72 -22.91 -12.93
CA GLY A 135 -31.01 -22.89 -11.63
C GLY A 135 -29.71 -22.08 -11.62
N ILE A 136 -29.31 -21.44 -12.74
CA ILE A 136 -28.15 -20.52 -12.76
C ILE A 136 -28.66 -19.08 -12.78
N SER A 137 -28.07 -18.25 -11.91
CA SER A 137 -28.42 -16.83 -11.80
C SER A 137 -27.18 -15.95 -11.72
N GLY A 138 -27.31 -14.69 -12.13
CA GLY A 138 -26.26 -13.68 -12.07
C GLY A 138 -26.75 -12.46 -11.29
N ALA A 139 -25.96 -12.01 -10.33
CA ALA A 139 -26.21 -10.77 -9.60
C ALA A 139 -25.18 -9.72 -10.00
N PRO A 140 -25.58 -8.48 -10.36
CA PRO A 140 -24.66 -7.43 -10.74
C PRO A 140 -23.81 -7.00 -9.55
N VAL A 141 -22.49 -6.92 -9.77
CA VAL A 141 -21.50 -6.42 -8.79
C VAL A 141 -20.47 -5.56 -9.50
N MET A 142 -19.65 -4.83 -8.74
CA MET A 142 -18.46 -4.16 -9.26
C MET A 142 -17.22 -4.94 -8.87
N ARG A 143 -16.30 -5.09 -9.82
CA ARG A 143 -15.00 -5.71 -9.62
C ARG A 143 -13.93 -4.64 -9.58
N ARG A 144 -13.05 -4.70 -8.55
CA ARG A 144 -11.86 -3.87 -8.52
C ARG A 144 -10.79 -4.43 -9.45
N VAL A 145 -10.22 -3.57 -10.28
CA VAL A 145 -9.19 -3.93 -11.27
C VAL A 145 -8.01 -3.01 -11.12
N TYR A 146 -6.82 -3.59 -11.20
CA TYR A 146 -5.54 -2.89 -11.17
C TYR A 146 -4.89 -3.00 -12.55
N PRO A 147 -5.10 -2.01 -13.44
CA PRO A 147 -4.71 -2.11 -14.86
C PRO A 147 -3.20 -2.27 -15.06
N ARG A 148 -2.40 -1.79 -14.11
CA ARG A 148 -0.94 -1.85 -14.14
C ARG A 148 -0.36 -3.11 -13.45
N GLY A 149 -1.20 -4.09 -13.12
CA GLY A 149 -0.75 -5.36 -12.55
C GLY A 149 -0.22 -5.23 -11.12
N THR A 150 1.08 -5.44 -10.92
CA THR A 150 1.74 -5.39 -9.61
C THR A 150 2.18 -3.98 -9.18
N LEU A 151 2.03 -2.98 -10.06
CA LEU A 151 2.53 -1.62 -9.81
C LEU A 151 1.94 -1.02 -8.54
N ALA A 152 2.80 -0.60 -7.61
CA ALA A 152 2.46 0.02 -6.33
C ALA A 152 1.50 -0.83 -5.47
N ALA A 153 1.55 -2.17 -5.58
CA ALA A 153 0.56 -3.06 -4.99
C ALA A 153 0.43 -2.89 -3.48
N GLN A 154 1.54 -2.85 -2.72
CA GLN A 154 1.50 -2.67 -1.26
C GLN A 154 1.05 -1.25 -0.85
N VAL A 155 1.20 -0.27 -1.73
CA VAL A 155 0.69 1.10 -1.50
C VAL A 155 -0.81 1.17 -1.77
N LEU A 156 -1.26 0.64 -2.91
CA LEU A 156 -2.68 0.61 -3.28
C LEU A 156 -3.47 -0.25 -2.31
N GLY A 157 -2.99 -1.47 -2.07
CA GLY A 157 -3.66 -2.45 -1.25
C GLY A 157 -4.77 -3.20 -1.99
N ALA A 158 -5.37 -4.16 -1.29
CA ALA A 158 -6.39 -5.05 -1.82
C ALA A 158 -7.80 -4.66 -1.38
N VAL A 159 -8.79 -5.06 -2.19
CA VAL A 159 -10.23 -4.94 -1.89
C VAL A 159 -10.81 -6.35 -1.74
N GLY A 160 -11.61 -6.55 -0.71
CA GLY A 160 -12.32 -7.80 -0.46
C GLY A 160 -13.54 -7.99 -1.36
N THR A 161 -14.13 -9.18 -1.28
CA THR A 161 -15.31 -9.56 -2.08
C THR A 161 -16.54 -8.69 -1.82
N GLU A 162 -16.63 -8.10 -0.64
CA GLU A 162 -17.72 -7.18 -0.27
C GLU A 162 -17.45 -5.71 -0.67
N GLY A 163 -16.38 -5.46 -1.44
CA GLY A 163 -16.01 -4.12 -1.91
C GLY A 163 -15.32 -3.24 -0.88
N ASN A 164 -14.99 -3.76 0.32
CA ASN A 164 -14.25 -3.02 1.35
C ASN A 164 -12.74 -3.15 1.15
N GLY A 165 -12.02 -2.06 1.38
CA GLY A 165 -10.56 -2.07 1.38
C GLY A 165 -10.00 -2.89 2.53
N LEU A 166 -9.01 -3.75 2.25
CA LEU A 166 -8.39 -4.67 3.21
C LEU A 166 -6.99 -4.21 3.64
N SER A 167 -6.27 -3.53 2.77
CA SER A 167 -4.91 -3.04 3.02
C SER A 167 -4.63 -1.76 2.24
N GLY A 168 -3.48 -1.13 2.48
CA GLY A 168 -3.00 0.03 1.74
C GLY A 168 -3.98 1.21 1.73
N LEU A 169 -3.94 2.00 0.68
CA LEU A 169 -4.85 3.13 0.47
C LEU A 169 -6.32 2.71 0.34
N GLU A 170 -6.57 1.53 -0.23
CA GLU A 170 -7.93 0.99 -0.31
C GLU A 170 -8.56 0.86 1.07
N TYR A 171 -7.77 0.48 2.09
CA TYR A 171 -8.22 0.44 3.49
C TYR A 171 -8.26 1.83 4.13
N SER A 172 -7.16 2.57 4.11
CA SER A 172 -7.07 3.86 4.84
C SER A 172 -8.01 4.92 4.29
N ARG A 173 -8.36 4.84 2.99
CA ARG A 173 -9.29 5.74 2.32
C ARG A 173 -10.63 5.08 1.97
N ASN A 174 -10.96 3.95 2.63
CA ASN A 174 -12.18 3.21 2.31
C ASN A 174 -13.45 4.07 2.40
N ALA A 175 -13.55 4.94 3.40
CA ALA A 175 -14.72 5.83 3.55
C ALA A 175 -14.93 6.80 2.37
N LEU A 176 -13.85 7.19 1.67
CA LEU A 176 -13.93 8.04 0.48
C LEU A 176 -14.18 7.22 -0.78
N LEU A 177 -13.44 6.10 -0.90
CA LEU A 177 -13.44 5.27 -2.10
C LEU A 177 -14.68 4.41 -2.24
N HIS A 178 -15.27 3.95 -1.13
CA HIS A 178 -16.43 3.08 -1.13
C HIS A 178 -17.68 3.89 -1.53
N GLY A 179 -18.33 3.50 -2.63
CA GLY A 179 -19.60 4.08 -3.04
C GLY A 179 -20.78 3.52 -2.23
N HIS A 180 -21.94 4.12 -2.36
CA HIS A 180 -23.18 3.65 -1.75
C HIS A 180 -24.07 3.05 -2.83
N ALA A 181 -24.40 1.76 -2.69
CA ALA A 181 -25.29 1.07 -3.61
C ALA A 181 -26.67 1.75 -3.66
N GLY A 182 -27.22 1.81 -4.84
CA GLY A 182 -28.59 2.24 -5.09
C GLY A 182 -29.59 1.09 -4.96
N GLU A 183 -30.87 1.44 -5.05
CA GLU A 183 -31.97 0.49 -5.07
C GLU A 183 -32.85 0.77 -6.29
N ARG A 184 -33.07 -0.29 -7.10
CA ARG A 184 -33.96 -0.27 -8.25
C ARG A 184 -35.18 -1.10 -7.93
N ARG A 185 -36.36 -0.50 -8.07
CA ARG A 185 -37.63 -1.15 -7.92
C ARG A 185 -38.13 -1.58 -9.30
N VAL A 186 -38.25 -2.87 -9.50
CA VAL A 186 -38.72 -3.47 -10.74
C VAL A 186 -40.13 -4.06 -10.52
N VAL A 187 -41.10 -3.64 -11.33
CA VAL A 187 -42.42 -4.24 -11.36
C VAL A 187 -42.49 -5.10 -12.63
N SER A 188 -42.62 -6.41 -12.45
CA SER A 188 -42.71 -7.37 -13.56
C SER A 188 -44.15 -7.84 -13.80
N ASP A 189 -44.44 -8.24 -15.04
CA ASP A 189 -45.70 -8.89 -15.37
C ASP A 189 -45.74 -10.36 -14.90
N ALA A 190 -46.83 -11.06 -15.22
CA ALA A 190 -47.01 -12.47 -14.86
C ALA A 190 -46.01 -13.43 -15.58
N LEU A 191 -45.31 -12.95 -16.61
CA LEU A 191 -44.28 -13.69 -17.36
C LEU A 191 -42.86 -13.31 -16.89
N GLY A 192 -42.74 -12.43 -15.86
CA GLY A 192 -41.47 -11.96 -15.33
C GLY A 192 -40.82 -10.84 -16.16
N GLN A 193 -41.55 -10.26 -17.15
CA GLN A 193 -41.00 -9.16 -17.93
C GLN A 193 -41.17 -7.82 -17.20
N PRO A 194 -40.16 -6.95 -17.15
CA PRO A 194 -40.26 -5.67 -16.47
C PRO A 194 -41.24 -4.73 -17.18
N VAL A 195 -42.29 -4.32 -16.47
CA VAL A 195 -43.32 -3.38 -16.92
C VAL A 195 -43.01 -1.95 -16.47
N SER A 196 -42.42 -1.80 -15.29
CA SER A 196 -42.04 -0.50 -14.76
C SER A 196 -40.76 -0.63 -13.96
N ILE A 197 -39.84 0.31 -14.17
CA ILE A 197 -38.60 0.42 -13.44
C ILE A 197 -38.57 1.81 -12.82
N SER A 198 -38.27 1.90 -11.53
CA SER A 198 -38.03 3.16 -10.81
C SER A 198 -36.83 3.00 -9.90
N GLU A 199 -36.09 4.07 -9.71
CA GLU A 199 -34.91 4.11 -8.86
C GLU A 199 -35.19 5.02 -7.66
N PRO A 200 -35.78 4.51 -6.58
CA PRO A 200 -36.10 5.31 -5.40
C PRO A 200 -34.82 5.84 -4.71
N HIS A 201 -33.72 5.12 -4.84
CA HIS A 201 -32.41 5.53 -4.34
C HIS A 201 -31.38 5.28 -5.46
N ALA A 202 -30.83 6.37 -6.01
CA ALA A 202 -29.75 6.27 -6.99
C ALA A 202 -28.45 5.83 -6.29
N GLU A 203 -27.63 5.05 -7.00
CA GLU A 203 -26.29 4.72 -6.52
C GLU A 203 -25.43 5.98 -6.44
N GLN A 204 -24.54 6.01 -5.46
CA GLN A 204 -23.55 7.06 -5.29
C GLN A 204 -22.16 6.46 -5.44
N SER A 205 -21.48 6.79 -6.52
CA SER A 205 -20.09 6.37 -6.74
C SER A 205 -19.16 6.92 -5.68
N GLY A 206 -18.14 6.15 -5.34
CA GLY A 206 -17.08 6.59 -4.45
C GLY A 206 -16.27 7.77 -5.04
N THR A 207 -15.65 8.53 -4.16
CA THR A 207 -14.88 9.71 -4.55
C THR A 207 -13.54 9.29 -5.18
N PRO A 208 -13.16 9.79 -6.36
CA PRO A 208 -11.87 9.50 -6.97
C PRO A 208 -10.73 10.16 -6.19
N VAL A 209 -9.58 9.49 -6.15
CA VAL A 209 -8.36 9.95 -5.47
C VAL A 209 -7.21 9.94 -6.46
N SER A 210 -6.50 11.07 -6.59
CA SER A 210 -5.24 11.16 -7.32
C SER A 210 -4.07 11.16 -6.34
N LEU A 211 -3.05 10.37 -6.66
CA LEU A 211 -1.86 10.21 -5.83
C LEU A 211 -0.73 11.14 -6.28
N THR A 212 0.26 11.35 -5.40
CA THR A 212 1.52 11.99 -5.75
C THR A 212 2.46 11.05 -6.50
N LEU A 213 2.18 9.73 -6.47
CA LEU A 213 2.96 8.74 -7.20
C LEU A 213 3.01 9.07 -8.70
N ASP A 214 4.17 8.82 -9.31
CA ASP A 214 4.36 8.82 -10.74
C ASP A 214 4.54 7.38 -11.22
N ALA A 215 3.65 6.90 -12.05
CA ALA A 215 3.62 5.50 -12.48
C ALA A 215 4.93 5.04 -13.17
N ASN A 216 5.63 5.95 -13.87
CA ASN A 216 6.88 5.62 -14.53
C ASN A 216 8.06 5.56 -13.55
N ILE A 217 8.11 6.49 -12.57
CA ILE A 217 9.13 6.46 -11.51
C ILE A 217 8.90 5.24 -10.61
N GLN A 218 7.65 4.94 -10.27
CA GLN A 218 7.27 3.75 -9.51
C GLN A 218 7.73 2.47 -10.22
N GLN A 219 7.40 2.33 -11.52
CA GLN A 219 7.80 1.16 -12.31
C GLN A 219 9.32 1.00 -12.35
N ARG A 220 10.04 2.10 -12.60
CA ARG A 220 11.51 2.06 -12.60
C ARG A 220 12.07 1.66 -11.25
N THR A 221 11.48 2.15 -10.17
CA THR A 221 11.91 1.82 -8.81
C THR A 221 11.68 0.35 -8.49
N GLU A 222 10.54 -0.20 -8.88
CA GLU A 222 10.23 -1.63 -8.74
C GLU A 222 11.15 -2.52 -9.58
N ASP A 223 11.45 -2.12 -10.82
CA ASP A 223 12.38 -2.85 -11.69
C ASP A 223 13.78 -2.92 -11.08
N VAL A 224 14.25 -1.81 -10.48
CA VAL A 224 15.55 -1.75 -9.80
C VAL A 224 15.55 -2.63 -8.56
N LEU A 225 14.52 -2.57 -7.73
CA LEU A 225 14.40 -3.47 -6.57
C LEU A 225 14.29 -4.93 -6.98
N GLY A 226 13.59 -5.24 -8.07
CA GLY A 226 13.56 -6.58 -8.65
C GLY A 226 14.94 -7.07 -9.10
N ALA A 227 15.80 -6.18 -9.61
CA ALA A 227 17.18 -6.51 -9.91
C ALA A 227 18.02 -6.75 -8.64
N VAL A 228 17.84 -5.91 -7.61
CA VAL A 228 18.45 -6.11 -6.29
C VAL A 228 18.04 -7.47 -5.71
N GLY A 229 16.74 -7.80 -5.78
CA GLY A 229 16.20 -9.10 -5.32
C GLY A 229 16.88 -10.28 -5.99
N ARG A 230 17.09 -10.24 -7.31
CA ARG A 230 17.76 -11.31 -8.05
C ARG A 230 19.26 -11.42 -7.78
N VAL A 231 19.93 -10.30 -7.55
CA VAL A 231 21.40 -10.29 -7.36
C VAL A 231 21.79 -10.62 -5.93
N PHE A 232 21.11 -10.04 -4.96
CA PHE A 232 21.50 -10.12 -3.55
C PHE A 232 20.62 -11.07 -2.72
N SER A 233 19.53 -11.57 -3.29
CA SER A 233 18.58 -12.50 -2.62
C SER A 233 18.21 -12.04 -1.21
N PRO A 234 17.79 -10.78 -1.02
CA PRO A 234 17.44 -10.27 0.31
C PRO A 234 16.16 -10.91 0.82
N LYS A 235 15.94 -10.84 2.13
CA LYS A 235 14.65 -11.17 2.73
C LYS A 235 13.56 -10.25 2.16
N ASP A 236 13.79 -8.94 2.24
CA ASP A 236 12.95 -7.91 1.61
C ASP A 236 13.78 -6.67 1.25
N ALA A 237 13.17 -5.77 0.48
CA ALA A 237 13.75 -4.46 0.17
C ALA A 237 12.65 -3.41 -0.05
N THR A 238 12.97 -2.16 0.25
CA THR A 238 12.08 -1.03 -0.03
C THR A 238 12.86 0.16 -0.58
N ALA A 239 12.20 0.94 -1.45
CA ALA A 239 12.74 2.20 -1.93
C ALA A 239 11.66 3.29 -1.97
N ILE A 240 12.04 4.49 -1.56
CA ILE A 240 11.17 5.67 -1.52
C ILE A 240 11.80 6.75 -2.38
N VAL A 241 11.04 7.29 -3.32
CA VAL A 241 11.44 8.48 -4.10
C VAL A 241 10.52 9.63 -3.69
N MET A 242 11.11 10.74 -3.25
CA MET A 242 10.37 11.85 -2.64
C MET A 242 10.85 13.21 -3.17
N ASN A 243 9.91 14.14 -3.31
CA ASN A 243 10.24 15.54 -3.46
C ASN A 243 10.53 16.15 -2.07
N PRO A 244 11.78 16.50 -1.75
CA PRO A 244 12.13 16.99 -0.42
C PRO A 244 11.51 18.35 -0.09
N GLN A 245 11.14 19.17 -1.10
CA GLN A 245 10.57 20.49 -0.88
C GLN A 245 9.11 20.44 -0.42
N THR A 246 8.38 19.40 -0.80
CA THR A 246 6.94 19.27 -0.50
C THR A 246 6.61 18.10 0.42
N GLY A 247 7.48 17.09 0.49
CA GLY A 247 7.20 15.81 1.14
C GLY A 247 6.36 14.86 0.27
N ALA A 248 6.07 15.21 -0.99
CA ALA A 248 5.31 14.37 -1.91
C ALA A 248 6.10 13.10 -2.27
N ILE A 249 5.50 11.94 -2.08
CA ILE A 249 6.08 10.64 -2.44
C ILE A 249 5.78 10.37 -3.90
N LEU A 250 6.84 10.26 -4.73
CA LEU A 250 6.73 10.01 -6.17
C LEU A 250 6.80 8.53 -6.52
N ALA A 251 7.46 7.74 -5.68
CA ALA A 251 7.43 6.27 -5.73
C ALA A 251 7.66 5.71 -4.32
N MET A 252 7.04 4.57 -4.07
CA MET A 252 7.22 3.78 -2.85
C MET A 252 7.07 2.31 -3.24
N ALA A 253 8.22 1.65 -3.44
CA ALA A 253 8.30 0.31 -3.98
C ALA A 253 8.81 -0.67 -2.93
N ASN A 254 8.35 -1.91 -3.00
CA ASN A 254 8.77 -3.00 -2.13
C ASN A 254 9.13 -4.24 -2.95
N TRP A 255 10.00 -5.07 -2.38
CA TRP A 255 10.36 -6.40 -2.83
C TRP A 255 10.17 -7.39 -1.67
N PRO A 256 9.54 -8.56 -1.89
CA PRO A 256 8.98 -9.06 -3.16
C PRO A 256 7.76 -8.27 -3.64
N GLN A 257 7.53 -8.30 -4.96
CA GLN A 257 6.34 -7.70 -5.57
C GLN A 257 5.10 -8.56 -5.32
N VAL A 258 3.96 -7.92 -5.15
CA VAL A 258 2.67 -8.55 -4.87
C VAL A 258 1.73 -8.44 -6.07
N ASN A 259 0.96 -9.50 -6.31
CA ASN A 259 -0.07 -9.52 -7.33
C ASN A 259 -1.47 -9.34 -6.73
N LEU A 260 -2.05 -8.15 -6.87
CA LEU A 260 -3.38 -7.85 -6.36
C LEU A 260 -4.53 -8.55 -7.11
N LYS A 261 -4.26 -9.27 -8.21
CA LYS A 261 -5.28 -10.11 -8.88
C LYS A 261 -5.60 -11.37 -8.07
N ASP A 262 -4.65 -11.85 -7.30
CA ASP A 262 -4.81 -12.99 -6.40
C ASP A 262 -4.11 -12.70 -5.06
N PRO A 263 -4.69 -11.84 -4.21
CA PRO A 263 -4.11 -11.51 -2.92
C PRO A 263 -3.99 -12.72 -1.98
N SER A 264 -4.81 -13.74 -2.18
CA SER A 264 -4.81 -14.96 -1.34
C SER A 264 -3.58 -15.84 -1.55
N ALA A 265 -2.89 -15.68 -2.68
CA ALA A 265 -1.63 -16.36 -2.99
C ALA A 265 -0.40 -15.67 -2.35
N THR A 266 -0.59 -14.52 -1.70
CA THR A 266 0.49 -13.73 -1.09
C THR A 266 0.46 -13.87 0.42
N SER A 267 1.61 -13.99 1.06
CA SER A 267 1.68 -14.00 2.52
C SER A 267 1.24 -12.66 3.12
N PRO A 268 0.68 -12.63 4.32
CA PRO A 268 0.35 -11.36 4.98
C PRO A 268 1.56 -10.42 5.12
N GLU A 269 2.74 -10.99 5.38
CA GLU A 269 4.00 -10.24 5.51
C GLU A 269 4.40 -9.55 4.20
N ASP A 270 4.26 -10.23 3.05
CA ASP A 270 4.58 -9.64 1.74
C ASP A 270 3.57 -8.56 1.33
N MET A 271 2.34 -8.61 1.87
CA MET A 271 1.34 -7.57 1.66
C MET A 271 1.63 -6.26 2.39
N GLU A 272 2.51 -6.30 3.39
CA GLU A 272 2.89 -5.11 4.13
C GLU A 272 3.72 -4.15 3.30
N ASN A 273 3.53 -2.85 3.55
CA ASN A 273 4.36 -1.82 2.95
C ASN A 273 5.58 -1.54 3.85
N ARG A 274 6.71 -2.16 3.54
CA ARG A 274 7.94 -2.08 4.33
C ARG A 274 8.46 -0.65 4.52
N ALA A 275 8.11 0.27 3.64
CA ALA A 275 8.50 1.67 3.79
C ALA A 275 7.97 2.31 5.08
N VAL A 276 6.85 1.81 5.60
CA VAL A 276 6.16 2.35 6.79
C VAL A 276 6.05 1.36 7.94
N SER A 277 6.08 0.04 7.68
CA SER A 277 5.86 -1.00 8.69
C SER A 277 7.14 -1.68 9.17
N PHE A 278 8.29 -1.43 8.54
CA PHE A 278 9.54 -2.09 8.88
C PHE A 278 10.37 -1.23 9.84
N ASP A 279 10.51 -1.71 11.06
CA ASP A 279 11.40 -1.12 12.06
C ASP A 279 12.80 -1.73 11.96
N TYR A 280 13.82 -0.89 11.83
CA TYR A 280 15.21 -1.32 11.74
C TYR A 280 16.16 -0.33 12.43
N GLU A 281 17.34 -0.78 12.82
CA GLU A 281 18.41 0.11 13.27
C GLU A 281 19.05 0.81 12.07
N PRO A 282 19.00 2.17 11.99
CA PRO A 282 19.45 2.91 10.81
C PRO A 282 20.96 2.84 10.55
N GLY A 283 21.74 2.47 11.55
CA GLY A 283 23.18 2.42 11.49
C GLY A 283 23.79 3.75 11.01
N SER A 284 24.81 3.68 10.19
CA SER A 284 25.58 4.85 9.76
C SER A 284 24.79 5.94 9.02
N THR A 285 23.57 5.67 8.54
CA THR A 285 22.73 6.74 8.01
C THR A 285 22.28 7.71 9.09
N PHE A 286 22.23 7.28 10.34
CA PHE A 286 21.88 8.12 11.48
C PHE A 286 22.99 9.13 11.87
N LYS A 287 24.24 8.91 11.45
CA LYS A 287 25.35 9.85 11.70
C LYS A 287 25.07 11.26 11.19
N ALA A 288 24.22 11.39 10.15
CA ALA A 288 23.77 12.70 9.68
C ALA A 288 22.96 13.46 10.76
N VAL A 289 22.18 12.75 11.58
CA VAL A 289 21.42 13.35 12.71
C VAL A 289 22.39 13.80 13.81
N THR A 290 23.32 12.94 14.20
CA THR A 290 24.38 13.24 15.18
C THR A 290 25.17 14.48 14.77
N VAL A 291 25.67 14.52 13.54
CA VAL A 291 26.44 15.67 13.05
C VAL A 291 25.54 16.92 12.92
N ALA A 292 24.27 16.77 12.56
CA ALA A 292 23.32 17.89 12.51
C ALA A 292 23.15 18.58 13.86
N GLY A 293 23.00 17.80 14.93
CA GLY A 293 22.88 18.31 16.29
C GLY A 293 24.13 19.08 16.73
N ALA A 294 25.31 18.49 16.54
CA ALA A 294 26.56 19.10 16.89
C ALA A 294 26.86 20.40 16.12
N LEU A 295 26.59 20.42 14.80
CA LEU A 295 26.70 21.62 13.96
C LEU A 295 25.73 22.73 14.42
N GLN A 296 24.48 22.36 14.68
CA GLN A 296 23.44 23.32 15.09
C GLN A 296 23.73 23.96 16.46
N GLN A 297 24.40 23.23 17.34
CA GLN A 297 24.84 23.71 18.63
C GLN A 297 26.19 24.43 18.58
N HIS A 298 26.81 24.54 17.40
CA HIS A 298 28.15 25.11 17.21
C HIS A 298 29.26 24.40 17.99
N LEU A 299 29.08 23.13 18.34
CA LEU A 299 30.08 22.29 19.00
C LEU A 299 31.21 21.89 18.04
N VAL A 300 30.86 21.78 16.75
CA VAL A 300 31.79 21.47 15.67
C VAL A 300 31.49 22.34 14.45
N THR A 301 32.47 22.38 13.54
CA THR A 301 32.35 22.90 12.16
C THR A 301 32.73 21.77 11.20
N PRO A 302 32.45 21.86 9.91
CA PRO A 302 32.90 20.86 8.92
C PRO A 302 34.42 20.59 8.97
N SER A 303 35.22 21.58 9.35
CA SER A 303 36.69 21.50 9.44
C SER A 303 37.24 21.19 10.83
N THR A 304 36.39 21.04 11.85
CA THR A 304 36.84 20.62 13.18
C THR A 304 37.45 19.23 13.09
N SER A 305 38.73 19.09 13.53
CA SER A 305 39.49 17.84 13.42
C SER A 305 39.51 17.08 14.76
N PHE A 306 39.51 15.77 14.64
CA PHE A 306 39.58 14.81 15.74
C PHE A 306 40.68 13.80 15.48
N ALA A 307 41.42 13.43 16.53
CA ALA A 307 42.29 12.25 16.51
C ALA A 307 41.39 11.01 16.58
N ILE A 308 41.46 10.15 15.60
CA ILE A 308 40.60 8.97 15.43
C ILE A 308 41.46 7.72 15.49
N PRO A 309 41.52 7.00 16.65
CA PRO A 309 42.04 5.64 16.68
C PRO A 309 41.03 4.67 16.03
N ASP A 310 41.45 3.47 15.69
CA ASP A 310 40.60 2.42 15.11
C ASP A 310 39.48 1.92 16.05
N GLN A 311 39.60 2.22 17.35
CA GLN A 311 38.64 1.81 18.38
C GLN A 311 38.50 2.85 19.51
N ILE A 312 37.33 2.82 20.15
CA ILE A 312 37.03 3.64 21.32
C ILE A 312 36.33 2.81 22.40
N GLN A 313 36.77 3.01 23.65
CA GLN A 313 36.12 2.41 24.82
C GLN A 313 35.03 3.33 25.33
N VAL A 314 33.79 2.85 25.40
CA VAL A 314 32.67 3.55 26.02
C VAL A 314 32.06 2.65 27.09
N ALA A 315 32.25 2.98 28.34
CA ALA A 315 31.91 2.15 29.49
C ALA A 315 32.47 0.72 29.35
N ASP A 316 31.63 -0.28 29.24
CA ASP A 316 31.97 -1.70 29.14
C ASP A 316 32.14 -2.20 27.70
N ARG A 317 31.95 -1.34 26.69
CA ARG A 317 32.00 -1.72 25.26
C ARG A 317 33.19 -1.07 24.56
N THR A 318 33.84 -1.87 23.70
CA THR A 318 34.82 -1.38 22.72
C THR A 318 34.12 -1.33 21.34
N ILE A 319 34.14 -0.16 20.71
CA ILE A 319 33.56 0.05 19.39
C ILE A 319 34.69 0.36 18.40
N HIS A 320 34.63 -0.27 17.22
CA HIS A 320 35.64 -0.17 16.17
C HIS A 320 35.09 0.61 14.97
N ASP A 321 36.00 1.22 14.22
CA ASP A 321 35.71 1.57 12.84
C ASP A 321 35.63 0.31 11.97
N ASP A 322 34.99 0.41 10.79
CA ASP A 322 34.74 -0.76 9.93
C ASP A 322 36.02 -1.38 9.34
N THR A 323 37.14 -0.63 9.36
CA THR A 323 38.45 -1.05 8.88
C THR A 323 39.51 -0.69 9.89
N GLU A 324 40.40 -1.62 10.22
CA GLU A 324 41.55 -1.35 11.06
C GLU A 324 42.47 -0.31 10.42
N HIS A 325 42.89 0.70 11.20
CA HIS A 325 43.77 1.77 10.76
C HIS A 325 44.60 2.32 11.91
N ALA A 326 45.75 2.92 11.62
CA ALA A 326 46.50 3.69 12.62
C ALA A 326 45.71 4.95 13.03
N GLU A 327 46.03 5.50 14.22
CA GLU A 327 45.41 6.77 14.59
C GLU A 327 45.65 7.84 13.51
N GLU A 328 44.56 8.42 13.03
CA GLU A 328 44.56 9.46 12.00
C GLU A 328 43.81 10.71 12.46
N SER A 329 44.02 11.82 11.75
CA SER A 329 43.28 13.06 12.02
C SER A 329 42.20 13.25 10.96
N LEU A 330 40.92 13.13 11.34
CA LEU A 330 39.79 13.35 10.46
C LEU A 330 39.02 14.61 10.84
N THR A 331 38.66 15.41 9.84
CA THR A 331 37.70 16.50 10.03
C THR A 331 36.27 15.92 10.19
N THR A 332 35.35 16.71 10.76
CA THR A 332 33.93 16.34 10.87
C THR A 332 33.37 15.93 9.51
N ALA A 333 33.76 16.62 8.41
CA ALA A 333 33.35 16.27 7.06
C ALA A 333 33.89 14.89 6.63
N GLN A 334 35.15 14.60 6.92
CA GLN A 334 35.77 13.31 6.59
C GLN A 334 35.18 12.16 7.44
N ILE A 335 34.89 12.39 8.73
CA ILE A 335 34.19 11.44 9.61
C ILE A 335 32.86 11.01 8.97
N LEU A 336 32.08 11.96 8.44
CA LEU A 336 30.82 11.65 7.79
C LEU A 336 31.01 10.95 6.44
N ALA A 337 31.99 11.40 5.63
CA ALA A 337 32.29 10.85 4.29
C ALA A 337 32.81 9.41 4.34
N GLN A 338 33.75 9.14 5.26
CA GLN A 338 34.34 7.81 5.47
C GLN A 338 33.51 6.93 6.41
N SER A 339 32.49 7.52 7.05
CA SER A 339 31.59 6.80 7.97
C SER A 339 32.26 6.30 9.26
N SER A 340 33.29 7.02 9.80
CA SER A 340 33.95 6.61 11.05
C SER A 340 32.95 6.50 12.21
N ASN A 341 32.92 5.33 12.86
CA ASN A 341 32.13 5.07 14.07
C ASN A 341 32.71 5.84 15.24
N VAL A 342 34.04 5.72 15.41
CA VAL A 342 34.79 6.40 16.50
C VAL A 342 34.61 7.90 16.41
N GLY A 343 34.70 8.47 15.21
CA GLY A 343 34.47 9.90 14.97
C GLY A 343 33.06 10.35 15.33
N ALA A 344 32.07 9.61 14.92
CA ALA A 344 30.65 9.93 15.21
C ALA A 344 30.36 9.83 16.72
N ILE A 345 30.92 8.83 17.43
CA ILE A 345 30.80 8.70 18.89
C ILE A 345 31.43 9.89 19.58
N LYS A 346 32.63 10.34 19.17
CA LYS A 346 33.29 11.52 19.74
C LYS A 346 32.44 12.78 19.53
N ILE A 347 31.81 12.94 18.37
CA ILE A 347 30.90 14.07 18.09
C ILE A 347 29.66 13.99 18.99
N GLY A 348 29.00 12.83 19.08
CA GLY A 348 27.84 12.64 19.95
C GLY A 348 28.17 12.84 21.44
N ALA A 349 29.37 12.48 21.87
CA ALA A 349 29.82 12.72 23.23
C ALA A 349 29.94 14.22 23.57
N LEU A 350 30.28 15.07 22.60
CA LEU A 350 30.26 16.53 22.78
C LEU A 350 28.87 17.09 23.00
N GLU A 351 27.84 16.49 22.37
CA GLU A 351 26.44 16.89 22.57
C GLU A 351 25.93 16.52 23.97
N GLY A 352 26.40 15.39 24.48
CA GLY A 352 25.87 14.75 25.68
C GLY A 352 24.48 14.15 25.49
N SER A 353 24.13 13.22 26.36
CA SER A 353 22.92 12.38 26.23
C SER A 353 21.60 13.18 26.15
N GLU A 354 21.46 14.22 26.97
CA GLU A 354 20.21 15.02 26.99
C GLU A 354 19.98 15.82 25.70
N ASN A 355 21.04 16.46 25.16
CA ASN A 355 20.90 17.22 23.93
C ASN A 355 20.75 16.29 22.72
N PHE A 356 21.51 15.18 22.69
CA PHE A 356 21.39 14.16 21.67
C PHE A 356 19.94 13.64 21.59
N SER A 357 19.34 13.23 22.71
CA SER A 357 17.94 12.78 22.76
C SER A 357 16.95 13.84 22.25
N LYS A 358 17.17 15.13 22.58
CA LYS A 358 16.34 16.22 22.05
C LYS A 358 16.45 16.35 20.53
N TRP A 359 17.61 16.08 19.93
CA TRP A 359 17.77 16.07 18.47
C TRP A 359 17.05 14.90 17.85
N VAL A 360 17.13 13.70 18.43
CA VAL A 360 16.36 12.52 17.99
C VAL A 360 14.87 12.85 17.95
N GLU A 361 14.32 13.37 19.04
CA GLU A 361 12.91 13.77 19.11
C GLU A 361 12.55 14.90 18.12
N ARG A 362 13.44 15.87 17.94
CA ARG A 362 13.20 17.01 17.05
C ARG A 362 13.15 16.62 15.59
N PHE A 363 13.89 15.60 15.18
CA PHE A 363 13.81 15.01 13.85
C PHE A 363 12.61 14.07 13.65
N GLY A 364 11.76 13.92 14.68
CA GLY A 364 10.48 13.23 14.60
C GLY A 364 10.53 11.73 14.86
N PHE A 365 11.66 11.18 15.29
CA PHE A 365 11.77 9.77 15.66
C PHE A 365 10.90 9.43 16.89
N GLY A 366 10.43 8.19 16.96
CA GLY A 366 9.49 7.74 17.98
C GLY A 366 8.05 8.24 17.78
N LYS A 367 7.73 8.81 16.60
CA LYS A 367 6.40 9.30 16.23
C LYS A 367 6.07 8.90 14.80
N ALA A 368 4.78 8.67 14.54
CA ALA A 368 4.30 8.48 13.18
C ALA A 368 4.61 9.71 12.30
N THR A 369 4.99 9.49 11.05
CA THR A 369 5.20 10.58 10.08
C THR A 369 3.88 11.22 9.67
N GLY A 370 2.77 10.46 9.79
CA GLY A 370 1.42 10.88 9.44
C GLY A 370 1.10 10.71 7.95
N VAL A 371 1.84 9.88 7.24
CA VAL A 371 1.49 9.48 5.87
C VAL A 371 0.12 8.81 5.84
N GLU A 372 -0.61 8.94 4.74
CA GLU A 372 -1.99 8.45 4.64
C GLU A 372 -2.11 6.93 4.44
N LEU A 373 -1.11 6.17 4.84
CA LEU A 373 -1.06 4.71 4.75
C LEU A 373 -1.33 4.06 6.11
N PRO A 374 -1.95 2.87 6.13
CA PRO A 374 -2.15 2.12 7.37
C PRO A 374 -0.89 1.35 7.76
N GLY A 375 -0.82 0.92 9.03
CA GLY A 375 0.29 0.10 9.53
C GLY A 375 1.61 0.85 9.66
N GLU A 376 1.54 2.18 9.84
CA GLU A 376 2.75 2.97 10.08
C GLU A 376 3.27 2.70 11.50
N GLU A 377 4.51 2.19 11.58
CA GLU A 377 5.24 2.03 12.83
C GLU A 377 5.88 3.35 13.26
N ILE A 378 6.04 3.50 14.57
CA ILE A 378 6.62 4.72 15.16
C ILE A 378 8.12 4.58 15.43
N GLY A 379 8.65 3.36 15.30
CA GLY A 379 10.00 3.04 15.76
C GLY A 379 10.11 2.96 17.29
N GLN A 380 11.33 2.75 17.75
CA GLN A 380 11.62 2.70 19.17
C GLN A 380 12.77 3.64 19.51
N VAL A 381 12.50 4.66 20.28
CA VAL A 381 13.48 5.63 20.79
C VAL A 381 13.57 5.50 22.30
N LEU A 382 14.79 5.32 22.81
CA LEU A 382 15.02 5.22 24.25
C LEU A 382 14.93 6.61 24.89
N PRO A 383 14.14 6.80 25.96
CA PRO A 383 14.19 8.03 26.74
C PRO A 383 15.52 8.11 27.49
N VAL A 384 16.06 9.32 27.67
CA VAL A 384 17.35 9.56 28.36
C VAL A 384 17.44 8.85 29.72
N SER A 385 16.33 8.77 30.45
CA SER A 385 16.28 8.08 31.74
C SER A 385 16.61 6.58 31.69
N LYS A 386 16.60 5.99 30.49
CA LYS A 386 16.98 4.59 30.26
C LYS A 386 18.34 4.42 29.60
N TYR A 387 19.07 5.51 29.39
CA TYR A 387 20.44 5.44 28.87
C TYR A 387 21.36 4.75 29.88
N SER A 388 22.13 3.79 29.40
CA SER A 388 23.22 3.14 30.14
C SER A 388 24.53 3.89 29.90
N GLY A 389 25.57 3.49 30.58
CA GLY A 389 26.92 4.07 30.38
C GLY A 389 27.43 3.88 28.93
N SER A 390 26.99 2.81 28.23
CA SER A 390 27.39 2.52 26.84
C SER A 390 26.44 3.09 25.78
N SER A 391 25.29 3.67 26.16
CA SER A 391 24.30 4.17 25.18
C SER A 391 24.89 5.19 24.22
N MET A 392 25.68 6.15 24.71
CA MET A 392 26.33 7.13 23.84
C MET A 392 27.47 6.56 22.97
N GLY A 393 27.81 5.29 23.13
CA GLY A 393 28.66 4.55 22.20
C GLY A 393 27.93 3.97 21.03
N ASN A 394 26.60 3.74 21.16
CA ASN A 394 25.78 3.09 20.13
C ASN A 394 24.86 4.09 19.40
N LEU A 395 24.11 4.91 20.15
CA LEU A 395 23.09 5.80 19.58
C LEU A 395 23.64 6.77 18.52
N PRO A 396 24.80 7.42 18.69
CA PRO A 396 25.35 8.32 17.67
C PRO A 396 25.69 7.67 16.34
N ILE A 397 25.83 6.35 16.31
CA ILE A 397 26.10 5.57 15.09
C ILE A 397 24.84 4.84 14.58
N GLY A 398 23.67 5.11 15.19
CA GLY A 398 22.37 4.58 14.77
C GLY A 398 22.12 3.13 15.20
N GLN A 399 22.69 2.72 16.35
CA GLN A 399 22.43 1.44 16.99
C GLN A 399 21.71 1.63 18.32
N GLY A 400 20.76 0.74 18.65
CA GLY A 400 19.94 0.84 19.87
C GLY A 400 18.68 1.70 19.74
N GLU A 401 18.37 2.18 18.54
CA GLU A 401 17.11 2.85 18.18
C GLU A 401 16.52 2.19 16.93
N LEU A 402 15.19 2.03 16.90
CA LEU A 402 14.49 1.51 15.73
C LEU A 402 13.76 2.65 15.03
N VAL A 403 13.85 2.67 13.70
CA VAL A 403 13.23 3.69 12.84
C VAL A 403 12.62 3.04 11.62
N THR A 404 11.65 3.71 10.97
CA THR A 404 11.14 3.26 9.68
C THR A 404 11.94 3.87 8.51
N PRO A 405 11.93 3.22 7.33
CA PRO A 405 12.48 3.80 6.10
C PRO A 405 11.94 5.20 5.79
N LEU A 406 10.64 5.42 6.02
CA LEU A 406 9.99 6.71 5.75
C LEU A 406 10.43 7.79 6.74
N GLN A 407 10.65 7.45 8.01
CA GLN A 407 11.21 8.39 8.99
C GLN A 407 12.61 8.84 8.55
N MET A 408 13.49 7.91 8.17
CA MET A 408 14.83 8.26 7.68
C MET A 408 14.77 9.07 6.39
N ALA A 409 13.92 8.72 5.42
CA ALA A 409 13.72 9.51 4.20
C ALA A 409 13.27 10.94 4.54
N SER A 410 12.38 11.12 5.52
CA SER A 410 11.88 12.43 5.97
C SER A 410 12.97 13.29 6.59
N VAL A 411 13.89 12.68 7.37
CA VAL A 411 15.07 13.37 7.93
C VAL A 411 16.00 13.87 6.82
N TYR A 412 16.32 13.01 5.84
CA TYR A 412 17.14 13.42 4.71
C TYR A 412 16.44 14.44 3.82
N ALA A 413 15.12 14.38 3.71
CA ALA A 413 14.33 15.42 3.06
C ALA A 413 14.44 16.77 3.80
N ALA A 414 14.44 16.76 5.14
CA ALA A 414 14.64 17.97 5.92
C ALA A 414 16.05 18.56 5.73
N ILE A 415 17.10 17.73 5.66
CA ILE A 415 18.46 18.19 5.33
C ILE A 415 18.47 18.78 3.90
N ALA A 416 17.86 18.11 2.95
CA ALA A 416 17.82 18.50 1.55
C ALA A 416 17.08 19.83 1.31
N ASN A 417 16.02 20.11 2.06
CA ASN A 417 15.16 21.29 1.84
C ASN A 417 15.51 22.52 2.70
N GLY A 418 16.68 22.53 3.36
CA GLY A 418 17.13 23.66 4.18
C GLY A 418 16.64 23.60 5.63
N GLY A 419 16.36 22.40 6.16
CA GLY A 419 16.12 22.15 7.57
C GLY A 419 14.65 22.15 8.01
N ILE A 420 13.72 21.90 7.12
CA ILE A 420 12.28 21.84 7.40
C ILE A 420 11.81 20.40 7.34
N LEU A 421 11.44 19.82 8.48
CA LEU A 421 10.78 18.52 8.51
C LEU A 421 9.31 18.68 8.09
N ARG A 422 8.94 17.99 7.01
CA ARG A 422 7.57 17.98 6.47
C ARG A 422 6.94 16.61 6.63
N GLN A 423 5.65 16.59 6.85
CA GLN A 423 4.87 15.36 6.77
C GLN A 423 4.93 14.83 5.33
N PRO A 424 5.40 13.60 5.11
CA PRO A 424 5.29 12.95 3.81
C PRO A 424 3.83 12.69 3.49
N HIS A 425 3.48 12.77 2.20
CA HIS A 425 2.11 12.54 1.76
C HIS A 425 2.07 11.84 0.40
N ILE A 426 0.99 11.10 0.18
CA ILE A 426 0.78 10.33 -1.04
C ILE A 426 -0.51 10.70 -1.77
N VAL A 427 -1.43 11.41 -1.11
CA VAL A 427 -2.66 11.89 -1.73
C VAL A 427 -2.45 13.29 -2.28
N GLN A 428 -2.67 13.47 -3.59
CA GLN A 428 -2.57 14.74 -4.29
C GLN A 428 -3.91 15.47 -4.36
N SER A 429 -4.99 14.75 -4.68
CA SER A 429 -6.33 15.33 -4.76
C SER A 429 -7.41 14.32 -4.39
N VAL A 430 -8.55 14.83 -3.92
CA VAL A 430 -9.76 14.05 -3.58
C VAL A 430 -10.93 14.68 -4.31
N GLY A 431 -11.67 13.92 -5.11
CA GLY A 431 -12.79 14.43 -5.91
C GLY A 431 -12.40 15.54 -6.88
N GLY A 432 -11.16 15.51 -7.39
CA GLY A 432 -10.60 16.55 -8.25
C GLY A 432 -10.16 17.83 -7.51
N GLN A 433 -10.33 17.90 -6.19
CA GLN A 433 -9.88 19.04 -5.37
C GLN A 433 -8.47 18.78 -4.84
N PRO A 434 -7.47 19.61 -5.19
CA PRO A 434 -6.11 19.47 -4.69
C PRO A 434 -6.07 19.53 -3.16
N GLN A 435 -5.25 18.67 -2.56
CA GLN A 435 -4.97 18.69 -1.13
C GLN A 435 -3.86 19.71 -0.85
N ALA A 436 -3.97 20.41 0.27
CA ALA A 436 -2.92 21.32 0.69
C ALA A 436 -1.64 20.54 1.02
N VAL A 437 -0.49 21.07 0.57
CA VAL A 437 0.81 20.50 0.98
C VAL A 437 0.93 20.63 2.50
N PRO A 438 1.22 19.54 3.23
CA PRO A 438 1.34 19.60 4.67
C PRO A 438 2.38 20.61 5.14
N ALA A 439 2.04 21.36 6.17
CA ALA A 439 2.97 22.31 6.78
C ALA A 439 4.18 21.55 7.37
N GLY A 440 5.37 22.17 7.28
CA GLY A 440 6.55 21.67 7.92
C GLY A 440 6.97 22.57 9.09
N HIS A 441 7.84 22.05 9.93
CA HIS A 441 8.50 22.82 11.00
C HIS A 441 10.02 22.75 10.88
N ARG A 442 10.69 23.82 11.26
CA ARG A 442 12.14 23.89 11.18
C ARG A 442 12.79 23.06 12.30
N VAL A 443 13.61 22.10 11.89
CA VAL A 443 14.38 21.26 12.83
C VAL A 443 15.83 21.72 12.97
N ILE A 444 16.47 22.18 11.87
CA ILE A 444 17.81 22.79 11.87
C ILE A 444 17.79 24.08 11.04
N SER A 445 18.79 24.92 11.23
CA SER A 445 18.95 26.14 10.43
C SER A 445 19.30 25.81 8.98
N GLU A 446 19.02 26.75 8.06
CA GLU A 446 19.40 26.61 6.67
C GLU A 446 20.92 26.49 6.50
N ALA A 447 21.69 27.21 7.31
CA ALA A 447 23.14 27.15 7.32
C ALA A 447 23.65 25.75 7.73
N THR A 448 23.09 25.16 8.79
CA THR A 448 23.42 23.78 9.20
C THR A 448 23.06 22.77 8.11
N ALA A 449 21.88 22.90 7.51
CA ALA A 449 21.45 22.04 6.41
C ALA A 449 22.36 22.17 5.19
N ALA A 450 22.81 23.39 4.84
CA ALA A 450 23.74 23.62 3.75
C ALA A 450 25.10 22.97 4.02
N SER A 451 25.64 23.12 5.23
CA SER A 451 26.89 22.48 5.64
C SER A 451 26.77 20.94 5.54
N LEU A 452 25.67 20.36 6.02
CA LEU A 452 25.43 18.91 5.92
C LEU A 452 25.37 18.44 4.46
N ARG A 453 24.63 19.14 3.60
CA ARG A 453 24.57 18.79 2.16
C ARG A 453 25.95 18.71 1.56
N GLN A 454 26.79 19.73 1.79
CA GLN A 454 28.17 19.75 1.31
C GLN A 454 29.01 18.60 1.89
N MET A 455 28.87 18.29 3.17
CA MET A 455 29.59 17.17 3.78
C MET A 455 29.15 15.82 3.22
N LEU A 456 27.85 15.64 2.95
CA LEU A 456 27.28 14.42 2.37
C LEU A 456 27.69 14.19 0.91
N GLU A 457 28.14 15.21 0.16
CA GLU A 457 28.77 15.05 -1.14
C GLU A 457 30.05 14.21 -1.04
N GLY A 458 30.81 14.36 0.05
CA GLY A 458 32.04 13.62 0.31
C GLY A 458 31.85 12.09 0.36
N VAL A 459 30.65 11.61 0.66
CA VAL A 459 30.33 10.18 0.66
C VAL A 459 30.42 9.55 -0.74
N LEU A 460 30.12 10.33 -1.78
CA LEU A 460 30.16 9.89 -3.17
C LEU A 460 31.44 10.37 -3.90
N ALA A 461 32.27 11.16 -3.23
CA ALA A 461 33.58 11.57 -3.74
C ALA A 461 34.62 10.44 -3.61
N PRO A 462 35.77 10.53 -4.31
CA PRO A 462 36.87 9.60 -4.11
C PRO A 462 37.27 9.48 -2.62
N GLY A 463 37.32 8.23 -2.12
CA GLY A 463 37.58 7.93 -0.70
C GLY A 463 36.34 7.92 0.18
N GLY A 464 35.17 8.25 -0.34
CA GLY A 464 33.88 8.08 0.34
C GLY A 464 33.31 6.67 0.16
N THR A 465 32.33 6.33 1.00
CA THR A 465 31.78 4.96 1.11
C THR A 465 30.85 4.56 -0.07
N ALA A 466 30.51 5.49 -0.98
CA ALA A 466 29.71 5.24 -2.18
C ALA A 466 30.34 5.86 -3.44
N SER A 467 31.67 5.94 -3.51
CA SER A 467 32.43 6.57 -4.61
C SER A 467 32.20 5.95 -5.99
N GLU A 468 31.69 4.73 -6.07
CA GLU A 468 31.35 4.04 -7.32
C GLU A 468 30.08 4.59 -7.98
N VAL A 469 29.26 5.40 -7.25
CA VAL A 469 28.00 5.91 -7.76
C VAL A 469 28.18 7.32 -8.29
N SER A 470 27.96 7.50 -9.59
CA SER A 470 27.96 8.82 -10.23
C SER A 470 26.86 8.91 -11.29
N ILE A 471 26.35 10.11 -11.49
CA ILE A 471 25.39 10.41 -12.56
C ILE A 471 25.97 11.60 -13.35
N PRO A 472 26.26 11.43 -14.63
CA PRO A 472 26.87 12.49 -15.44
C PRO A 472 26.10 13.81 -15.35
N GLY A 473 26.80 14.88 -14.99
CA GLY A 473 26.23 16.22 -14.87
C GLY A 473 25.54 16.53 -13.56
N TYR A 474 25.37 15.57 -12.64
CA TYR A 474 24.72 15.82 -11.35
C TYR A 474 25.67 15.63 -10.18
N GLN A 475 25.70 16.60 -9.30
CA GLN A 475 26.31 16.44 -7.97
C GLN A 475 25.32 15.70 -7.07
N LEU A 476 25.80 14.62 -6.46
CA LEU A 476 25.02 13.77 -5.58
C LEU A 476 25.48 13.95 -4.15
N ALA A 477 24.55 13.85 -3.20
CA ALA A 477 24.85 13.80 -1.78
C ALA A 477 24.05 12.66 -1.13
N GLY A 478 24.65 12.00 -0.15
CA GLY A 478 23.97 10.89 0.54
C GLY A 478 24.81 10.24 1.61
N LYS A 479 24.30 9.15 2.17
CA LYS A 479 24.97 8.37 3.22
C LYS A 479 24.64 6.89 3.09
N THR A 480 25.64 6.06 3.22
CA THR A 480 25.52 4.60 3.33
C THR A 480 25.20 4.19 4.75
N GLY A 481 24.47 3.09 4.88
CA GLY A 481 24.28 2.38 6.15
C GLY A 481 24.51 0.88 5.96
N THR A 482 25.10 0.28 6.97
CA THR A 482 25.23 -1.16 7.13
C THR A 482 25.05 -1.45 8.60
N ALA A 483 23.91 -1.99 8.98
CA ALA A 483 23.56 -2.26 10.37
C ALA A 483 23.38 -3.76 10.60
N SER A 484 24.06 -4.31 11.60
CA SER A 484 23.83 -5.68 12.06
C SER A 484 22.48 -5.76 12.75
N LYS A 485 21.71 -6.81 12.48
CA LYS A 485 20.45 -7.06 13.19
C LYS A 485 20.72 -7.73 14.55
N VAL A 486 19.88 -7.46 15.52
CA VAL A 486 19.94 -8.12 16.82
C VAL A 486 19.37 -9.55 16.69
N GLU A 487 20.06 -10.53 17.27
CA GLU A 487 19.58 -11.89 17.41
C GLU A 487 18.58 -11.96 18.57
N GLU A 488 17.33 -12.28 18.28
CA GLU A 488 16.26 -12.32 19.29
C GLU A 488 16.56 -13.30 20.44
N SER A 489 17.28 -14.40 20.13
CA SER A 489 17.60 -15.45 21.10
C SER A 489 18.68 -15.07 22.11
N THR A 490 19.60 -14.18 21.74
CA THR A 490 20.77 -13.82 22.57
C THR A 490 20.79 -12.35 22.98
N GLY A 491 20.10 -11.49 22.23
CA GLY A 491 20.18 -10.03 22.35
C GLY A 491 21.51 -9.45 21.83
N GLU A 492 22.34 -10.27 21.17
CA GLU A 492 23.61 -9.84 20.56
C GLU A 492 23.42 -9.48 19.09
N TYR A 493 24.36 -8.70 18.54
CA TYR A 493 24.37 -8.41 17.10
C TYR A 493 24.73 -9.64 16.26
N SER A 494 23.93 -9.90 15.23
CA SER A 494 24.18 -10.97 14.28
C SER A 494 25.45 -10.70 13.47
N LYS A 495 26.20 -11.79 13.18
CA LYS A 495 27.38 -11.74 12.30
C LYS A 495 27.03 -12.04 10.84
N SER A 496 25.78 -12.33 10.54
CA SER A 496 25.32 -12.74 9.20
C SER A 496 24.07 -12.00 8.71
N ARG A 497 23.29 -11.38 9.58
CA ARG A 497 22.09 -10.65 9.23
C ARG A 497 22.31 -9.15 9.34
N TYR A 498 22.18 -8.46 8.21
CA TYR A 498 22.46 -7.03 8.10
C TYR A 498 21.32 -6.32 7.36
N VAL A 499 21.17 -5.03 7.62
CA VAL A 499 20.39 -4.12 6.81
C VAL A 499 21.34 -3.22 6.04
N ALA A 500 21.33 -3.31 4.72
CA ALA A 500 22.08 -2.43 3.83
C ALA A 500 21.21 -1.27 3.39
N SER A 501 21.67 -0.04 3.55
CA SER A 501 20.85 1.14 3.20
C SER A 501 21.66 2.26 2.53
N PHE A 502 20.94 3.09 1.77
CA PHE A 502 21.46 4.34 1.23
C PHE A 502 20.37 5.41 1.20
N MET A 503 20.68 6.57 1.73
CA MET A 503 19.84 7.76 1.68
C MET A 503 20.57 8.84 0.88
N GLY A 504 19.96 9.34 -0.20
CA GLY A 504 20.62 10.36 -1.00
C GLY A 504 19.65 11.27 -1.74
N PHE A 505 20.18 12.39 -2.21
CA PHE A 505 19.43 13.39 -2.95
C PHE A 505 20.27 14.07 -4.03
N ALA A 506 19.60 14.65 -5.00
CA ALA A 506 20.21 15.40 -6.10
C ALA A 506 19.30 16.53 -6.61
N PRO A 507 19.90 17.58 -7.25
CA PRO A 507 21.31 17.98 -7.18
C PRO A 507 21.71 18.34 -5.74
N ALA A 508 22.95 18.11 -5.33
CA ALA A 508 23.39 18.31 -3.93
C ALA A 508 23.24 19.75 -3.46
N SER A 509 23.50 20.73 -4.32
CA SER A 509 23.41 22.16 -4.00
C SER A 509 21.96 22.64 -3.79
N HIS A 510 21.04 22.19 -4.66
CA HIS A 510 19.62 22.57 -4.65
C HIS A 510 18.73 21.32 -4.84
N PRO A 511 18.62 20.48 -3.81
CA PRO A 511 17.96 19.19 -3.93
C PRO A 511 16.49 19.29 -4.39
N LYS A 512 16.17 18.53 -5.43
CA LYS A 512 14.83 18.42 -6.02
C LYS A 512 14.23 17.03 -5.87
N LEU A 513 15.11 16.03 -5.72
CA LEU A 513 14.71 14.64 -5.60
C LEU A 513 15.55 13.94 -4.54
N LEU A 514 14.90 13.15 -3.74
CA LEU A 514 15.48 12.26 -2.72
C LEU A 514 15.11 10.83 -3.07
N THR A 515 16.04 9.91 -2.86
CA THR A 515 15.77 8.46 -2.90
C THR A 515 16.39 7.79 -1.69
N ALA A 516 15.59 6.99 -1.00
CA ALA A 516 16.01 6.09 0.08
C ALA A 516 15.89 4.66 -0.42
N VAL A 517 16.92 3.83 -0.18
CA VAL A 517 16.91 2.40 -0.50
C VAL A 517 17.35 1.63 0.72
N ILE A 518 16.54 0.67 1.14
CA ILE A 518 16.81 -0.21 2.27
C ILE A 518 16.65 -1.65 1.81
N VAL A 519 17.63 -2.50 2.10
CA VAL A 519 17.68 -3.91 1.71
C VAL A 519 17.93 -4.74 2.96
N ASP A 520 16.93 -5.52 3.35
CA ASP A 520 16.97 -6.35 4.55
C ASP A 520 17.56 -7.71 4.26
N GLU A 521 18.54 -8.07 5.05
CA GLU A 521 19.23 -9.38 5.00
C GLU A 521 19.67 -9.79 3.57
N PRO A 522 20.52 -9.02 2.88
CA PRO A 522 21.12 -9.49 1.64
C PRO A 522 21.95 -10.76 1.90
N GLN A 523 21.63 -11.86 1.20
CA GLN A 523 22.21 -13.18 1.45
C GLN A 523 23.28 -13.55 0.42
N ALA A 524 23.42 -12.79 -0.65
CA ALA A 524 24.39 -13.03 -1.71
C ALA A 524 25.22 -11.78 -2.02
N GLY A 525 26.45 -11.97 -2.44
CA GLY A 525 27.35 -10.93 -2.91
C GLY A 525 27.92 -10.08 -1.78
N SER A 526 27.24 -9.03 -1.37
CA SER A 526 27.72 -8.05 -0.39
C SER A 526 26.64 -7.69 0.63
N ILE A 527 27.08 -7.25 1.82
CA ILE A 527 26.20 -6.73 2.88
C ILE A 527 26.30 -5.20 3.01
N PHE A 528 27.25 -4.56 2.35
CA PHE A 528 27.55 -3.14 2.51
C PHE A 528 26.58 -2.26 1.71
N GLY A 529 26.03 -1.23 2.37
CA GLY A 529 25.11 -0.28 1.76
C GLY A 529 25.68 0.42 0.51
N GLY A 530 27.00 0.68 0.48
CA GLY A 530 27.71 1.23 -0.67
C GLY A 530 27.67 0.34 -1.92
N THR A 531 27.64 -0.99 -1.74
CA THR A 531 27.63 -1.97 -2.83
C THR A 531 26.21 -2.43 -3.18
N VAL A 532 25.32 -2.54 -2.19
CA VAL A 532 23.97 -3.11 -2.36
C VAL A 532 22.93 -2.00 -2.66
N ALA A 533 22.87 -0.97 -1.83
CA ALA A 533 21.81 0.05 -1.88
C ALA A 533 22.19 1.29 -2.72
N ALA A 534 23.44 1.74 -2.64
CA ALA A 534 23.87 2.95 -3.36
C ALA A 534 23.80 2.82 -4.90
N PRO A 535 24.16 1.68 -5.54
CA PRO A 535 23.95 1.50 -6.99
C PRO A 535 22.47 1.52 -7.38
N ALA A 536 21.57 0.99 -6.55
CA ALA A 536 20.13 1.05 -6.78
C ALA A 536 19.63 2.51 -6.73
N PHE A 537 20.05 3.30 -5.74
CA PHE A 537 19.83 4.75 -5.72
C PHE A 537 20.29 5.40 -7.03
N GLY A 538 21.53 5.14 -7.48
CA GLY A 538 22.07 5.68 -8.72
C GLY A 538 21.22 5.35 -9.95
N GLN A 539 20.73 4.10 -10.06
CA GLN A 539 19.88 3.65 -11.16
C GLN A 539 18.49 4.29 -11.16
N ILE A 540 17.89 4.50 -9.99
CA ILE A 540 16.60 5.18 -9.85
C ILE A 540 16.77 6.66 -10.21
N MET A 541 17.76 7.32 -9.64
CA MET A 541 18.01 8.75 -9.85
C MET A 541 18.41 9.08 -11.29
N SER A 542 19.22 8.24 -11.94
CA SER A 542 19.63 8.42 -13.35
C SER A 542 18.45 8.42 -14.31
N PHE A 543 17.37 7.72 -13.98
CA PHE A 543 16.10 7.77 -14.71
C PHE A 543 15.26 8.98 -14.29
N ALA A 544 15.05 9.16 -12.99
CA ALA A 544 14.04 10.09 -12.47
C ALA A 544 14.44 11.57 -12.68
N LEU A 545 15.72 11.91 -12.56
CA LEU A 545 16.18 13.30 -12.72
C LEU A 545 15.89 13.86 -14.13
N PRO A 546 16.34 13.24 -15.25
CA PRO A 546 16.01 13.73 -16.59
C PRO A 546 14.52 13.59 -16.92
N TYR A 547 13.85 12.53 -16.45
CA TYR A 547 12.41 12.35 -16.65
C TYR A 547 11.61 13.51 -16.06
N LEU A 548 11.95 13.95 -14.84
CA LEU A 548 11.34 15.11 -14.19
C LEU A 548 11.89 16.46 -14.71
N ARG A 549 12.79 16.43 -15.69
CA ARG A 549 13.45 17.62 -16.26
C ARG A 549 14.16 18.45 -15.19
N ILE A 550 14.72 17.79 -14.18
CA ILE A 550 15.55 18.46 -13.17
C ILE A 550 16.91 18.76 -13.84
N PRO A 551 17.32 20.03 -13.91
CA PRO A 551 18.59 20.36 -14.55
C PRO A 551 19.77 19.84 -13.72
N PRO A 552 20.90 19.52 -14.36
CA PRO A 552 22.18 19.34 -13.68
C PRO A 552 22.50 20.57 -12.82
N GLY A 553 23.06 20.36 -11.62
CA GLY A 553 23.37 21.42 -10.66
C GLY A 553 24.82 21.87 -10.73
#